data_0aa525faa6d08c6c95b2aa9c6f937109
#
_entry.id   0aa525faa6d08c6c95b2aa9c6f937109
#
_cell.length_a   1.000
_cell.length_b   1.000
_cell.length_c   1.000
_cell.angle_alpha   90.00
_cell.angle_beta   90.00
_cell.angle_gamma   90.00
#
_symmetry.space_group_name_H-M   'P 1'
#
loop_
_entity.id
_entity.type
_entity.pdbx_description
1 polymer ?
#
loop_
_entity_poly.entity_id
_entity_poly.type
_entity_poly.pdbx_seq_one_letter_code
_entity_poly.pdbx_strand_id
1 'polypeptide(L)'
;MSQPSPQRPITIAILAMGGEGGGVLAEWIVDLAEHGGYVAQMTSVPGVAQRTGATNYYVELFPKGGSQANTRAPVLGLTPVPGDVDIVIASELMEAGRAVQRGLVTPDRTTFIVSTNRVYAMTEKIALADGRVDSGALLDGCKLAAKRLVHGDMAQLAESTGSVISAVLFGALAGAQALPMQRTAFE
;
A
#
# COMPACT_ATOMS: atom_id res chain seq x y z
N MET A 1 -2.51 -8.52 36.95
CA MET A 1 -1.45 -8.58 35.92
C MET A 1 -2.15 -8.75 34.58
N SER A 2 -2.31 -7.67 33.81
CA SER A 2 -2.87 -7.74 32.46
C SER A 2 -1.89 -8.49 31.56
N GLN A 3 -2.35 -9.54 30.91
CA GLN A 3 -1.56 -10.20 29.87
C GLN A 3 -1.24 -9.18 28.77
N PRO A 4 -0.01 -9.10 28.28
CA PRO A 4 0.30 -8.25 27.14
C PRO A 4 -0.58 -8.68 25.97
N SER A 5 -1.23 -7.71 25.32
CA SER A 5 -2.01 -7.98 24.11
C SER A 5 -1.11 -8.71 23.11
N PRO A 6 -1.61 -9.74 22.41
CA PRO A 6 -0.81 -10.46 21.44
C PRO A 6 -0.30 -9.45 20.39
N GLN A 7 1.02 -9.39 20.22
CA GLN A 7 1.63 -8.57 19.17
C GLN A 7 1.19 -9.14 17.83
N ARG A 8 0.62 -8.29 16.97
CA ARG A 8 0.27 -8.64 15.61
C ARG A 8 1.19 -7.92 14.61
N PRO A 9 1.37 -8.45 13.41
CA PRO A 9 2.12 -7.75 12.38
C PRO A 9 1.42 -6.45 11.95
N ILE A 10 2.19 -5.50 11.46
CA ILE A 10 1.70 -4.38 10.67
C ILE A 10 1.57 -4.90 9.24
N THR A 11 0.41 -4.72 8.63
CA THR A 11 0.08 -5.28 7.32
C THR A 11 -0.06 -4.18 6.29
N ILE A 12 0.62 -4.35 5.15
CA ILE A 12 0.68 -3.35 4.08
C ILE A 12 0.33 -4.03 2.75
N ALA A 13 -0.62 -3.48 2.02
CA ALA A 13 -0.93 -3.89 0.66
C ALA A 13 -0.57 -2.77 -0.33
N ILE A 14 0.19 -3.10 -1.37
CA ILE A 14 0.59 -2.16 -2.42
C ILE A 14 0.00 -2.65 -3.74
N LEU A 15 -0.81 -1.81 -4.37
CA LEU A 15 -1.38 -2.06 -5.67
C LEU A 15 -0.71 -1.11 -6.67
N ALA A 16 0.16 -1.65 -7.50
CA ALA A 16 0.93 -0.85 -8.45
C ALA A 16 0.80 -1.36 -9.87
N MET A 17 0.70 -0.43 -10.81
CA MET A 17 0.77 -0.77 -12.23
C MET A 17 2.17 -1.26 -12.61
N GLY A 18 2.23 -2.12 -13.63
CA GLY A 18 3.50 -2.57 -14.17
C GLY A 18 4.38 -1.38 -14.61
N GLY A 19 5.63 -1.38 -14.18
CA GLY A 19 6.58 -0.30 -14.47
C GLY A 19 6.60 0.87 -13.46
N GLU A 20 5.66 0.94 -12.52
CA GLU A 20 5.60 2.02 -11.50
C GLU A 20 6.44 1.75 -10.24
N GLY A 21 7.28 0.73 -10.27
CA GLY A 21 8.23 0.47 -9.19
C GLY A 21 7.60 -0.05 -7.88
N GLY A 22 6.44 -0.70 -7.95
CA GLY A 22 5.77 -1.25 -6.77
C GLY A 22 6.61 -2.29 -6.02
N GLY A 23 7.40 -3.10 -6.73
CA GLY A 23 8.36 -4.04 -6.12
C GLY A 23 9.47 -3.32 -5.38
N VAL A 24 10.04 -2.30 -6.00
CA VAL A 24 11.08 -1.46 -5.37
C VAL A 24 10.55 -0.78 -4.12
N LEU A 25 9.32 -0.26 -4.15
CA LEU A 25 8.68 0.32 -2.98
C LEU A 25 8.52 -0.71 -1.85
N ALA A 26 8.11 -1.93 -2.18
CA ALA A 26 7.95 -3.00 -1.21
C ALA A 26 9.31 -3.42 -0.60
N GLU A 27 10.36 -3.52 -1.42
CA GLU A 27 11.73 -3.79 -0.97
C GLU A 27 12.25 -2.70 -0.02
N TRP A 28 12.05 -1.42 -0.34
CA TRP A 28 12.43 -0.31 0.54
C TRP A 28 11.71 -0.35 1.89
N ILE A 29 10.42 -0.75 1.89
CA ILE A 29 9.66 -0.90 3.14
C ILE A 29 10.20 -2.08 3.98
N VAL A 30 10.58 -3.18 3.35
CA VAL A 30 11.20 -4.32 4.04
C VAL A 30 12.54 -3.90 4.64
N ASP A 31 13.41 -3.27 3.85
CA ASP A 31 14.72 -2.81 4.29
C ASP A 31 14.61 -1.82 5.47
N LEU A 32 13.73 -0.82 5.34
CA LEU A 32 13.40 0.11 6.41
C LEU A 32 12.98 -0.61 7.70
N ALA A 33 12.12 -1.62 7.57
CA ALA A 33 11.60 -2.36 8.72
C ALA A 33 12.67 -3.22 9.39
N GLU A 34 13.52 -3.88 8.61
CA GLU A 34 14.61 -4.71 9.12
C GLU A 34 15.63 -3.88 9.91
N HIS A 35 15.98 -2.68 9.41
CA HIS A 35 16.82 -1.72 10.11
C HIS A 35 16.10 -1.12 11.34
N GLY A 36 14.78 -0.99 11.29
CA GLY A 36 13.93 -0.52 12.38
C GLY A 36 13.67 -1.56 13.48
N GLY A 37 14.26 -2.76 13.41
CA GLY A 37 14.08 -3.80 14.42
C GLY A 37 12.85 -4.67 14.24
N TYR A 38 12.39 -4.84 13.00
CA TYR A 38 11.29 -5.74 12.64
C TYR A 38 11.79 -6.96 11.89
N VAL A 39 11.05 -8.06 11.97
CA VAL A 39 11.09 -9.14 10.99
C VAL A 39 10.13 -8.75 9.89
N ALA A 40 10.58 -8.70 8.66
CA ALA A 40 9.75 -8.29 7.53
C ALA A 40 9.70 -9.38 6.46
N GLN A 41 8.56 -9.48 5.78
CA GLN A 41 8.38 -10.37 4.64
C GLN A 41 7.54 -9.65 3.60
N MET A 42 7.92 -9.80 2.34
CA MET A 42 7.07 -9.39 1.24
C MET A 42 6.73 -10.58 0.33
N THR A 43 5.55 -10.50 -0.27
CA THR A 43 5.10 -11.39 -1.33
C THR A 43 4.56 -10.57 -2.48
N SER A 44 4.56 -11.13 -3.69
CA SER A 44 3.96 -10.47 -4.85
C SER A 44 3.05 -11.42 -5.61
N VAL A 45 1.92 -10.90 -6.02
CA VAL A 45 0.99 -11.58 -6.92
C VAL A 45 0.90 -10.74 -8.19
N PRO A 46 1.63 -11.11 -9.24
CA PRO A 46 1.58 -10.37 -10.49
C PRO A 46 0.19 -10.45 -11.09
N GLY A 47 -0.34 -9.31 -11.48
CA GLY A 47 -1.56 -9.24 -12.27
C GLY A 47 -1.30 -9.72 -13.69
N VAL A 48 -2.18 -10.59 -14.21
CA VAL A 48 -2.12 -10.94 -15.62
C VAL A 48 -2.58 -9.75 -16.48
N ALA A 49 -1.88 -9.47 -17.56
CA ALA A 49 -2.12 -8.34 -18.48
C ALA A 49 -3.60 -8.21 -18.94
N GLN A 50 -4.33 -9.32 -18.98
CA GLN A 50 -5.75 -9.39 -19.32
C GLN A 50 -6.67 -8.66 -18.30
N ARG A 51 -6.18 -8.34 -17.11
CA ARG A 51 -6.97 -7.73 -16.03
C ARG A 51 -6.50 -6.34 -15.62
N THR A 52 -5.44 -5.76 -16.19
CA THR A 52 -4.95 -4.38 -16.00
C THR A 52 -3.43 -4.27 -15.87
N GLY A 53 -2.69 -5.38 -15.74
CA GLY A 53 -1.23 -5.34 -15.57
C GLY A 53 -0.75 -4.85 -14.19
N ALA A 54 -1.67 -4.70 -13.23
CA ALA A 54 -1.29 -4.33 -11.87
C ALA A 54 -0.75 -5.52 -11.09
N THR A 55 0.29 -5.31 -10.33
CA THR A 55 0.84 -6.26 -9.37
C THR A 55 0.45 -5.87 -7.96
N ASN A 56 -0.01 -6.84 -7.19
CA ASN A 56 -0.27 -6.65 -5.77
C ASN A 56 0.95 -7.15 -4.99
N TYR A 57 1.51 -6.28 -4.14
CA TYR A 57 2.53 -6.65 -3.18
C TYR A 57 1.90 -6.63 -1.79
N TYR A 58 2.29 -7.58 -0.97
CA TYR A 58 1.87 -7.67 0.41
C TYR A 58 3.08 -7.74 1.32
N VAL A 59 3.11 -6.89 2.32
CA VAL A 59 4.23 -6.80 3.27
C VAL A 59 3.68 -6.94 4.68
N GLU A 60 4.32 -7.79 5.48
CA GLU A 60 4.09 -7.89 6.92
C GLU A 60 5.35 -7.54 7.69
N LEU A 61 5.18 -6.72 8.72
CA LEU A 61 6.24 -6.28 9.61
C LEU A 61 5.90 -6.72 11.02
N PHE A 62 6.71 -7.59 11.62
CA PHE A 62 6.53 -8.05 12.97
C PHE A 62 7.67 -7.55 13.87
N PRO A 63 7.42 -6.84 14.99
CA PRO A 63 8.48 -6.32 15.84
C PRO A 63 9.34 -7.47 16.40
N LYS A 64 10.66 -7.35 16.30
CA LYS A 64 11.60 -8.27 16.94
C LYS A 64 11.41 -8.14 18.45
N GLY A 65 10.97 -9.22 19.11
CA GLY A 65 10.65 -9.19 20.54
C GLY A 65 11.83 -8.73 21.38
N GLY A 66 11.59 -7.75 22.25
CA GLY A 66 12.52 -7.38 23.29
C GLY A 66 12.59 -8.51 24.34
N SER A 67 13.80 -8.85 24.74
CA SER A 67 14.19 -9.51 26.01
C SER A 67 13.56 -10.85 26.44
N GLN A 68 12.69 -11.49 25.70
CA GLN A 68 12.27 -12.86 26.01
C GLN A 68 12.86 -13.84 24.99
N ALA A 69 13.96 -14.41 25.36
CA ALA A 69 14.85 -15.28 24.57
C ALA A 69 14.24 -16.64 24.14
N ASN A 70 12.94 -16.75 23.98
CA ASN A 70 12.31 -17.99 23.55
C ASN A 70 11.06 -17.77 22.66
N THR A 71 11.02 -16.71 21.89
CA THR A 71 9.93 -16.51 20.94
C THR A 71 10.24 -17.21 19.63
N ARG A 72 9.40 -18.17 19.29
CA ARG A 72 9.37 -18.81 17.98
C ARG A 72 9.29 -17.73 16.90
N ALA A 73 10.04 -17.89 15.82
CA ALA A 73 9.95 -16.96 14.69
C ALA A 73 8.49 -16.77 14.24
N PRO A 74 8.04 -15.55 13.97
CA PRO A 74 6.68 -15.32 13.53
C PRO A 74 6.42 -16.01 12.18
N VAL A 75 5.23 -16.56 12.01
CA VAL A 75 4.77 -17.03 10.70
C VAL A 75 3.99 -15.88 10.08
N LEU A 76 4.51 -15.32 9.00
CA LEU A 76 3.93 -14.18 8.30
C LEU A 76 3.02 -14.66 7.17
N GLY A 77 1.99 -13.88 6.85
CA GLY A 77 1.01 -14.18 5.83
C GLY A 77 1.57 -13.99 4.41
N LEU A 78 0.97 -14.68 3.45
CA LEU A 78 1.34 -14.59 2.03
C LEU A 78 0.45 -13.63 1.23
N THR A 79 -0.73 -13.32 1.75
CA THR A 79 -1.74 -12.49 1.04
C THR A 79 -2.48 -11.60 2.04
N PRO A 80 -2.91 -10.40 1.63
CA PRO A 80 -3.72 -9.56 2.48
C PRO A 80 -5.09 -10.20 2.75
N VAL A 81 -5.53 -10.07 3.98
CA VAL A 81 -6.87 -10.49 4.41
C VAL A 81 -7.81 -9.27 4.34
N PRO A 82 -8.95 -9.34 3.63
CA PRO A 82 -9.93 -8.27 3.64
C PRO A 82 -10.34 -7.89 5.07
N GLY A 83 -10.39 -6.59 5.35
CA GLY A 83 -10.70 -6.06 6.68
C GLY A 83 -9.51 -6.03 7.66
N ASP A 84 -8.36 -6.60 7.31
CA ASP A 84 -7.20 -6.70 8.23
C ASP A 84 -5.92 -6.08 7.65
N VAL A 85 -6.05 -4.99 6.90
CA VAL A 85 -4.90 -4.27 6.32
C VAL A 85 -4.77 -2.90 6.98
N ASP A 86 -3.59 -2.63 7.56
CA ASP A 86 -3.31 -1.38 8.26
C ASP A 86 -2.99 -0.24 7.29
N ILE A 87 -2.26 -0.54 6.22
CA ILE A 87 -1.82 0.45 5.23
C ILE A 87 -2.09 -0.10 3.84
N VAL A 88 -2.77 0.68 3.01
CA VAL A 88 -2.92 0.39 1.59
C VAL A 88 -2.29 1.51 0.79
N ILE A 89 -1.49 1.16 -0.22
CA ILE A 89 -0.84 2.12 -1.13
C ILE A 89 -1.28 1.77 -2.55
N ALA A 90 -1.84 2.74 -3.27
CA ALA A 90 -2.24 2.59 -4.65
C ALA A 90 -1.49 3.58 -5.54
N SER A 91 -0.79 3.10 -6.55
CA SER A 91 0.02 3.93 -7.45
C SER A 91 -0.83 4.70 -8.47
N GLU A 92 -2.12 4.33 -8.63
CA GLU A 92 -3.08 5.05 -9.48
C GLU A 92 -4.52 4.87 -8.95
N LEU A 93 -5.43 5.72 -9.40
CA LEU A 93 -6.76 5.86 -8.80
C LEU A 93 -7.69 4.65 -9.05
N MET A 94 -7.56 3.96 -10.20
CA MET A 94 -8.37 2.76 -10.46
C MET A 94 -7.95 1.60 -9.55
N GLU A 95 -6.65 1.45 -9.27
CA GLU A 95 -6.17 0.46 -8.32
C GLU A 95 -6.62 0.79 -6.90
N ALA A 96 -6.72 2.08 -6.57
CA ALA A 96 -7.35 2.50 -5.30
C ALA A 96 -8.81 2.04 -5.23
N GLY A 97 -9.61 2.25 -6.28
CA GLY A 97 -10.98 1.75 -6.33
C GLY A 97 -11.08 0.23 -6.19
N ARG A 98 -10.13 -0.51 -6.79
CA ARG A 98 -10.06 -1.97 -6.66
C ARG A 98 -9.68 -2.42 -5.25
N ALA A 99 -8.81 -1.69 -4.56
CA ALA A 99 -8.49 -1.98 -3.17
C ALA A 99 -9.74 -1.87 -2.27
N VAL A 100 -10.54 -0.84 -2.48
CA VAL A 100 -11.84 -0.66 -1.80
C VAL A 100 -12.79 -1.81 -2.14
N GLN A 101 -12.96 -2.12 -3.43
CA GLN A 101 -13.85 -3.19 -3.89
C GLN A 101 -13.47 -4.56 -3.33
N ARG A 102 -12.17 -4.81 -3.12
CA ARG A 102 -11.66 -6.05 -2.53
C ARG A 102 -11.78 -6.09 -1.00
N GLY A 103 -12.26 -5.03 -0.37
CA GLY A 103 -12.39 -4.93 1.08
C GLY A 103 -11.04 -4.79 1.81
N LEU A 104 -9.98 -4.36 1.12
CA LEU A 104 -8.67 -4.16 1.74
C LEU A 104 -8.63 -2.86 2.56
N VAL A 105 -9.52 -1.92 2.25
CA VAL A 105 -9.60 -0.61 2.92
C VAL A 105 -10.81 -0.58 3.82
N THR A 106 -10.62 -0.22 5.10
CA THR A 106 -11.71 -0.14 6.07
C THR A 106 -11.66 1.15 6.89
N PRO A 107 -12.84 1.71 7.28
CA PRO A 107 -12.91 3.01 7.94
C PRO A 107 -12.47 3.00 9.41
N ASP A 108 -12.35 1.84 10.00
CA ASP A 108 -11.89 1.66 11.38
C ASP A 108 -10.37 1.48 11.50
N ARG A 109 -9.69 1.05 10.41
CA ARG A 109 -8.29 0.62 10.47
C ARG A 109 -7.38 1.30 9.47
N THR A 110 -7.73 1.32 8.19
CA THR A 110 -6.78 1.50 7.11
C THR A 110 -6.32 2.96 6.92
N THR A 111 -5.02 3.20 6.94
CA THR A 111 -4.41 4.38 6.31
C THR A 111 -4.24 4.11 4.82
N PHE A 112 -4.89 4.90 3.99
CA PHE A 112 -4.93 4.73 2.56
C PHE A 112 -4.12 5.84 1.85
N ILE A 113 -3.07 5.46 1.12
CA ILE A 113 -2.20 6.38 0.36
C ILE A 113 -2.48 6.15 -1.12
N VAL A 114 -2.94 7.18 -1.81
CA VAL A 114 -3.46 7.06 -3.17
C VAL A 114 -2.84 8.12 -4.07
N SER A 115 -2.26 7.69 -5.17
CA SER A 115 -1.99 8.59 -6.28
C SER A 115 -3.25 8.79 -7.13
N THR A 116 -3.58 10.04 -7.42
CA THR A 116 -4.80 10.40 -8.14
C THR A 116 -4.66 10.40 -9.66
N ASN A 117 -3.45 10.15 -10.18
CA ASN A 117 -3.24 9.94 -11.61
C ASN A 117 -4.08 8.76 -12.12
N ARG A 118 -4.39 8.78 -13.41
CA ARG A 118 -5.22 7.77 -14.06
C ARG A 118 -4.47 7.05 -15.15
N VAL A 119 -4.46 5.72 -15.04
CA VAL A 119 -4.10 4.82 -16.14
C VAL A 119 -5.37 4.12 -16.61
N TYR A 120 -5.90 4.52 -17.77
CA TYR A 120 -7.15 3.98 -18.27
C TYR A 120 -7.04 2.50 -18.62
N ALA A 121 -7.94 1.70 -18.08
CA ALA A 121 -8.05 0.28 -18.38
C ALA A 121 -8.47 0.05 -19.83
N MET A 122 -8.18 -1.13 -20.39
CA MET A 122 -8.60 -1.47 -21.75
C MET A 122 -10.11 -1.37 -21.94
N THR A 123 -10.89 -1.76 -20.95
CA THR A 123 -12.35 -1.65 -20.98
C THR A 123 -12.85 -0.21 -21.08
N GLU A 124 -12.14 0.74 -20.50
CA GLU A 124 -12.44 2.17 -20.62
C GLU A 124 -12.06 2.71 -22.01
N LYS A 125 -10.98 2.17 -22.60
CA LYS A 125 -10.46 2.63 -23.92
C LYS A 125 -11.25 2.09 -25.09
N ILE A 126 -11.84 0.89 -24.99
CA ILE A 126 -12.56 0.23 -26.11
C ILE A 126 -14.06 0.45 -26.09
N ALA A 127 -14.60 1.16 -25.10
CA ALA A 127 -16.02 1.47 -25.03
C ALA A 127 -16.46 2.32 -26.24
N LEU A 128 -17.62 1.98 -26.81
CA LEU A 128 -18.19 2.71 -27.96
C LEU A 128 -18.66 4.14 -27.60
N ALA A 129 -18.80 4.43 -26.31
CA ALA A 129 -19.08 5.75 -25.75
C ALA A 129 -18.01 6.10 -24.70
N ASP A 130 -18.24 7.12 -23.88
CA ASP A 130 -17.34 7.43 -22.77
C ASP A 130 -17.44 6.32 -21.70
N GLY A 131 -16.51 5.37 -21.77
CA GLY A 131 -16.40 4.25 -20.83
C GLY A 131 -15.58 4.56 -19.58
N ARG A 132 -15.14 5.81 -19.42
CA ARG A 132 -14.30 6.20 -18.29
C ARG A 132 -15.11 6.23 -17.00
N VAL A 133 -14.55 5.62 -15.97
CA VAL A 133 -15.09 5.72 -14.61
C VAL A 133 -14.79 7.13 -14.07
N ASP A 134 -15.78 7.76 -13.46
CA ASP A 134 -15.64 9.10 -12.87
C ASP A 134 -14.60 9.11 -11.75
N SER A 135 -13.56 9.94 -11.91
CA SER A 135 -12.44 10.02 -10.97
C SER A 135 -12.86 10.66 -9.63
N GLY A 136 -13.83 11.58 -9.65
CA GLY A 136 -14.37 12.20 -8.45
C GLY A 136 -15.09 11.16 -7.59
N ALA A 137 -15.99 10.39 -8.21
CA ALA A 137 -16.72 9.33 -7.53
C ALA A 137 -15.78 8.25 -6.95
N LEU A 138 -14.72 7.88 -7.69
CA LEU A 138 -13.69 6.96 -7.17
C LEU A 138 -12.99 7.52 -5.94
N LEU A 139 -12.55 8.78 -5.99
CA LEU A 139 -11.87 9.41 -4.87
C LEU A 139 -12.78 9.57 -3.66
N ASP A 140 -14.04 9.92 -3.87
CA ASP A 140 -15.02 10.02 -2.79
C ASP A 140 -15.31 8.65 -2.17
N GLY A 141 -15.37 7.60 -2.98
CA GLY A 141 -15.43 6.22 -2.49
C GLY A 141 -14.22 5.85 -1.63
N CYS A 142 -13.02 6.25 -2.03
CA CYS A 142 -11.79 6.05 -1.24
C CYS A 142 -11.83 6.80 0.11
N LYS A 143 -12.35 8.04 0.12
CA LYS A 143 -12.50 8.83 1.36
C LYS A 143 -13.45 8.17 2.36
N LEU A 144 -14.57 7.65 1.87
CA LEU A 144 -15.57 6.98 2.72
C LEU A 144 -15.07 5.64 3.27
N ALA A 145 -14.26 4.93 2.49
CA ALA A 145 -13.78 3.60 2.85
C ALA A 145 -12.60 3.62 3.83
N ALA A 146 -11.82 4.69 3.88
CA ALA A 146 -10.59 4.74 4.65
C ALA A 146 -10.76 5.40 6.01
N LYS A 147 -10.05 4.91 7.02
CA LYS A 147 -9.89 5.61 8.30
C LYS A 147 -9.16 6.94 8.12
N ARG A 148 -8.15 6.93 7.27
CA ARG A 148 -7.36 8.11 6.91
C ARG A 148 -6.95 8.00 5.44
N LEU A 149 -7.24 9.03 4.66
CA LEU A 149 -6.83 9.11 3.27
C LEU A 149 -5.72 10.16 3.11
N VAL A 150 -4.63 9.76 2.45
CA VAL A 150 -3.57 10.65 1.94
C VAL A 150 -3.58 10.53 0.43
N HIS A 151 -3.79 11.62 -0.30
CA HIS A 151 -3.90 11.57 -1.74
C HIS A 151 -3.29 12.80 -2.42
N GLY A 152 -2.90 12.63 -3.65
CA GLY A 152 -2.36 13.67 -4.54
C GLY A 152 -1.92 13.06 -5.85
N ASP A 153 -1.66 13.87 -6.86
CA ASP A 153 -1.05 13.38 -8.11
C ASP A 153 0.43 13.13 -7.91
N MET A 154 0.76 11.92 -7.46
CA MET A 154 2.13 11.55 -7.14
C MET A 154 2.96 11.24 -8.38
N ALA A 155 2.31 10.90 -9.50
CA ALA A 155 2.97 10.75 -10.78
C ALA A 155 3.47 12.11 -11.30
N GLN A 156 2.61 13.13 -11.27
CA GLN A 156 2.98 14.49 -11.64
C GLN A 156 4.07 15.05 -10.73
N LEU A 157 3.99 14.78 -9.42
CA LEU A 157 5.01 15.20 -8.46
C LEU A 157 6.36 14.54 -8.77
N ALA A 158 6.38 13.24 -9.05
CA ALA A 158 7.58 12.51 -9.45
C ALA A 158 8.21 13.10 -10.72
N GLU A 159 7.39 13.35 -11.74
CA GLU A 159 7.85 13.96 -12.99
C GLU A 159 8.45 15.36 -12.77
N SER A 160 7.74 16.21 -12.01
CA SER A 160 8.19 17.59 -11.73
C SER A 160 9.48 17.68 -10.94
N THR A 161 9.83 16.64 -10.18
CA THR A 161 11.06 16.57 -9.37
C THR A 161 12.14 15.71 -10.00
N GLY A 162 11.92 15.15 -11.19
CA GLY A 162 12.85 14.21 -11.85
C GLY A 162 13.05 12.91 -11.07
N SER A 163 12.04 12.51 -10.30
CA SER A 163 12.03 11.31 -9.46
C SER A 163 11.13 10.21 -10.06
N VAL A 164 10.89 9.16 -9.31
CA VAL A 164 10.00 8.06 -9.67
C VAL A 164 8.83 7.98 -8.68
N ILE A 165 7.69 7.51 -9.15
CA ILE A 165 6.47 7.47 -8.33
C ILE A 165 6.62 6.62 -7.06
N SER A 166 7.42 5.55 -7.09
CA SER A 166 7.73 4.74 -5.90
C SER A 166 8.41 5.54 -4.80
N ALA A 167 9.32 6.48 -5.15
CA ALA A 167 9.97 7.35 -4.17
C ALA A 167 8.98 8.36 -3.56
N VAL A 168 8.08 8.90 -4.38
CA VAL A 168 7.03 9.81 -3.89
C VAL A 168 6.06 9.08 -2.97
N LEU A 169 5.65 7.86 -3.31
CA LEU A 169 4.80 7.02 -2.47
C LEU A 169 5.49 6.64 -1.15
N PHE A 170 6.80 6.35 -1.19
CA PHE A 170 7.59 6.10 0.02
C PHE A 170 7.68 7.35 0.90
N GLY A 171 7.90 8.53 0.30
CA GLY A 171 7.82 9.80 1.00
C GLY A 171 6.44 10.10 1.58
N ALA A 172 5.36 9.74 0.87
CA ALA A 172 4.00 9.88 1.37
C ALA A 172 3.72 8.96 2.57
N LEU A 173 4.28 7.74 2.56
CA LEU A 173 4.21 6.81 3.70
C LEU A 173 4.90 7.41 4.94
N ALA A 174 6.10 8.00 4.76
CA ALA A 174 6.81 8.71 5.82
C ALA A 174 6.00 9.92 6.35
N GLY A 175 5.48 10.76 5.45
CA GLY A 175 4.67 11.92 5.79
C GLY A 175 3.34 11.57 6.45
N ALA A 176 2.76 10.43 6.12
CA ALA A 176 1.58 9.89 6.76
C ALA A 176 1.84 9.42 8.19
N GLN A 177 3.09 9.22 8.60
CA GLN A 177 3.44 8.63 9.90
C GLN A 177 2.66 7.33 10.17
N ALA A 178 2.47 6.54 9.12
CA ALA A 178 1.67 5.32 9.20
C ALA A 178 2.45 4.14 9.79
N LEU A 179 3.78 4.23 9.80
CA LEU A 179 4.67 3.27 10.44
C LEU A 179 5.28 3.85 11.72
N PRO A 180 5.58 3.04 12.74
CA PRO A 180 6.18 3.47 13.98
C PRO A 180 7.70 3.70 13.85
N MET A 181 8.11 4.37 12.78
CA MET A 181 9.49 4.69 12.45
C MET A 181 9.66 6.19 12.30
N GLN A 182 10.81 6.69 12.71
CA GLN A 182 11.09 8.12 12.59
C GLN A 182 11.34 8.48 11.11
N ARG A 183 11.02 9.72 10.75
CA ARG A 183 11.22 10.23 9.38
C ARG A 183 12.65 10.03 8.88
N THR A 184 13.64 10.24 9.74
CA THR A 184 15.06 10.07 9.41
C THR A 184 15.45 8.64 9.01
N ALA A 185 14.63 7.65 9.32
CA ALA A 185 14.86 6.28 8.89
C ALA A 185 14.49 6.06 7.40
N PHE A 186 13.68 6.95 6.81
CA PHE A 186 13.29 6.92 5.40
C PHE A 186 14.29 7.65 4.48
N GLU A 187 15.27 8.34 5.04
CA GLU A 187 16.31 9.12 4.37
C GLU A 187 17.63 8.33 4.26
#